data_a82b5a0cd0433391df852c3e7668dee5
#
_entry.id   a82b5a0cd0433391df852c3e7668dee5
#
_cell.length_a   1.000
_cell.length_b   1.000
_cell.length_c   1.000
_cell.angle_alpha   90.00
_cell.angle_beta   90.00
_cell.angle_gamma   90.00
#
_symmetry.space_group_name_H-M   'P 1'
#
loop_
_entity.id
_entity.type
_entity.pdbx_description
1 polymer ?
#
loop_
_entity_poly.entity_id
_entity_poly.type
_entity_poly.pdbx_seq_one_letter_code
_entity_poly.pdbx_strand_id
1 'polypeptide(L)'
;MGKKKPVLVVMAAGMGSRYGGMKQIDPVDEYGHIIIDFSIYDAVRAGFEKVVFIIKKENEELFREGIGARISKKVEVAYVYQDLNALPDGFSVPDGRVKPWGTGHAVLSCRGVVDGPFAVINADDYYGSHAFAMAYQYLTSEDEQSEDGKYHYMMVGYQIENTLTENGYVSRGICETDTDDYLQDINERTHIEKRGEETAYTEDDGKRSEERR
;
A
#
# COMPACT_ATOMS: atom_id res chain seq x y z
N MET A 1 10.78 -3.93 28.27
CA MET A 1 10.16 -4.74 27.20
C MET A 1 10.97 -4.48 25.94
N GLY A 2 11.34 -5.53 25.18
CA GLY A 2 12.06 -5.34 23.91
C GLY A 2 11.17 -4.58 22.92
N LYS A 3 11.76 -3.78 22.02
CA LYS A 3 11.03 -3.11 20.96
C LYS A 3 10.29 -4.15 20.11
N LYS A 4 9.02 -3.87 19.78
CA LYS A 4 8.25 -4.71 18.86
C LYS A 4 8.80 -4.57 17.45
N LYS A 5 8.93 -5.69 16.75
CA LYS A 5 9.42 -5.69 15.37
C LYS A 5 8.37 -5.12 14.42
N PRO A 6 8.78 -4.38 13.39
CA PRO A 6 7.86 -3.87 12.38
C PRO A 6 7.09 -4.98 11.67
N VAL A 7 5.82 -4.69 11.37
CA VAL A 7 4.91 -5.57 10.63
C VAL A 7 4.65 -4.99 9.24
N LEU A 8 4.66 -5.83 8.21
CA LEU A 8 4.18 -5.44 6.90
C LEU A 8 2.67 -5.71 6.80
N VAL A 9 1.90 -4.68 6.52
CA VAL A 9 0.45 -4.76 6.28
C VAL A 9 0.20 -4.63 4.78
N VAL A 10 -0.53 -5.59 4.21
CA VAL A 10 -0.82 -5.66 2.78
C VAL A 10 -2.31 -5.49 2.54
N MET A 11 -2.70 -4.42 1.85
CA MET A 11 -4.08 -4.15 1.47
C MET A 11 -4.47 -4.99 0.24
N ALA A 12 -5.22 -6.06 0.46
CA ALA A 12 -5.65 -7.00 -0.56
C ALA A 12 -7.18 -7.18 -0.66
N ALA A 13 -7.96 -6.41 0.09
CA ALA A 13 -9.43 -6.50 0.09
C ALA A 13 -10.07 -6.05 -1.24
N GLY A 14 -9.36 -5.23 -2.03
CA GLY A 14 -9.77 -4.82 -3.38
C GLY A 14 -9.52 -5.87 -4.46
N MET A 15 -8.76 -6.90 -4.16
CA MET A 15 -8.41 -7.97 -5.11
C MET A 15 -9.66 -8.73 -5.55
N GLY A 16 -9.93 -8.77 -6.85
CA GLY A 16 -11.00 -9.57 -7.44
C GLY A 16 -12.31 -8.85 -7.77
N SER A 17 -12.50 -7.58 -7.38
CA SER A 17 -13.79 -6.91 -7.56
C SER A 17 -14.09 -6.39 -8.96
N ARG A 18 -13.06 -6.21 -9.83
CA ARG A 18 -13.24 -5.50 -11.11
C ARG A 18 -13.48 -6.40 -12.33
N TYR A 19 -13.19 -7.71 -12.28
CA TYR A 19 -13.20 -8.59 -13.46
C TYR A 19 -13.74 -10.00 -13.21
N GLY A 20 -14.55 -10.22 -12.15
CA GLY A 20 -15.19 -11.52 -11.91
C GLY A 20 -14.22 -12.68 -11.57
N GLY A 21 -12.96 -12.37 -11.26
CA GLY A 21 -11.91 -13.32 -10.87
C GLY A 21 -10.70 -12.59 -10.30
N MET A 22 -9.80 -13.29 -9.61
CA MET A 22 -8.63 -12.70 -8.99
C MET A 22 -7.48 -12.53 -9.99
N LYS A 23 -7.55 -11.52 -10.88
CA LYS A 23 -6.46 -11.19 -11.83
C LYS A 23 -5.13 -10.83 -11.14
N GLN A 24 -5.16 -10.45 -9.87
CA GLN A 24 -3.94 -10.14 -9.09
C GLN A 24 -3.16 -11.41 -8.68
N ILE A 25 -3.67 -12.58 -9.06
CA ILE A 25 -2.94 -13.85 -8.98
C ILE A 25 -2.36 -14.23 -10.35
N ASP A 26 -2.53 -13.38 -11.37
CA ASP A 26 -1.93 -13.65 -12.67
C ASP A 26 -0.40 -13.62 -12.52
N PRO A 27 0.28 -14.69 -12.94
CA PRO A 27 1.72 -14.74 -12.90
C PRO A 27 2.35 -13.64 -13.75
N VAL A 28 3.41 -13.04 -13.23
CA VAL A 28 4.20 -12.01 -13.94
C VAL A 28 5.49 -12.60 -14.54
N ASP A 29 5.77 -13.87 -14.25
CA ASP A 29 6.92 -14.61 -14.80
C ASP A 29 6.57 -16.08 -15.12
N GLU A 30 7.50 -16.77 -15.78
CA GLU A 30 7.39 -18.17 -16.16
C GLU A 30 7.38 -19.17 -14.97
N TYR A 31 7.76 -18.72 -13.78
CA TYR A 31 7.78 -19.52 -12.55
C TYR A 31 6.48 -19.44 -11.76
N GLY A 32 5.53 -18.63 -12.22
CA GLY A 32 4.24 -18.44 -11.57
C GLY A 32 4.25 -17.48 -10.40
N HIS A 33 5.28 -16.61 -10.28
CA HIS A 33 5.29 -15.55 -9.28
C HIS A 33 4.31 -14.44 -9.65
N ILE A 34 3.68 -13.88 -8.64
CA ILE A 34 2.79 -12.72 -8.73
C ILE A 34 3.46 -11.49 -8.09
N ILE A 35 2.96 -10.29 -8.36
CA ILE A 35 3.58 -9.02 -7.89
C ILE A 35 3.86 -9.05 -6.39
N ILE A 36 2.92 -9.53 -5.58
CA ILE A 36 3.06 -9.57 -4.12
C ILE A 36 4.19 -10.48 -3.63
N ASP A 37 4.56 -11.53 -4.38
CA ASP A 37 5.67 -12.40 -4.01
C ASP A 37 6.99 -11.61 -3.99
N PHE A 38 7.21 -10.70 -4.94
CA PHE A 38 8.38 -9.84 -5.00
C PHE A 38 8.38 -8.81 -3.85
N SER A 39 7.24 -8.17 -3.60
CA SER A 39 7.12 -7.23 -2.48
C SER A 39 7.43 -7.90 -1.14
N ILE A 40 6.92 -9.10 -0.90
CA ILE A 40 7.20 -9.83 0.35
C ILE A 40 8.63 -10.33 0.41
N TYR A 41 9.19 -10.80 -0.70
CA TYR A 41 10.59 -11.18 -0.76
C TYR A 41 11.51 -10.02 -0.34
N ASP A 42 11.27 -8.82 -0.88
CA ASP A 42 12.05 -7.64 -0.54
C ASP A 42 11.82 -7.18 0.90
N ALA A 43 10.59 -7.25 1.40
CA ALA A 43 10.27 -6.92 2.80
C ALA A 43 10.98 -7.87 3.79
N VAL A 44 10.97 -9.17 3.53
CA VAL A 44 11.68 -10.16 4.36
C VAL A 44 13.19 -9.89 4.36
N ARG A 45 13.77 -9.55 3.22
CA ARG A 45 15.19 -9.16 3.13
C ARG A 45 15.51 -7.87 3.87
N ALA A 46 14.57 -6.93 3.93
CA ALA A 46 14.68 -5.71 4.73
C ALA A 46 14.60 -5.96 6.24
N GLY A 47 14.03 -7.11 6.67
CA GLY A 47 13.94 -7.50 8.08
C GLY A 47 12.54 -7.68 8.63
N PHE A 48 11.47 -7.50 7.84
CA PHE A 48 10.11 -7.79 8.26
C PHE A 48 9.95 -9.29 8.51
N GLU A 49 9.45 -9.66 9.71
CA GLU A 49 9.25 -11.05 10.13
C GLU A 49 7.77 -11.45 10.19
N LYS A 50 6.87 -10.49 10.01
CA LYS A 50 5.43 -10.71 10.01
C LYS A 50 4.75 -9.92 8.89
N VAL A 51 3.82 -10.58 8.20
CA VAL A 51 2.95 -9.99 7.17
C VAL A 51 1.49 -10.17 7.61
N VAL A 52 0.71 -9.10 7.54
CA VAL A 52 -0.72 -9.11 7.81
C VAL A 52 -1.46 -8.75 6.53
N PHE A 53 -2.23 -9.68 5.99
CA PHE A 53 -3.08 -9.43 4.82
C PHE A 53 -4.45 -8.91 5.26
N ILE A 54 -4.85 -7.77 4.72
CA ILE A 54 -6.23 -7.27 4.82
C ILE A 54 -6.99 -7.79 3.61
N ILE A 55 -7.91 -8.71 3.83
CA ILE A 55 -8.68 -9.37 2.77
C ILE A 55 -10.19 -9.26 3.05
N LYS A 56 -11.00 -9.66 2.09
CA LYS A 56 -12.40 -9.98 2.34
C LYS A 56 -12.51 -11.41 2.89
N LYS A 57 -13.44 -11.62 3.81
CA LYS A 57 -13.64 -12.95 4.43
C LYS A 57 -13.90 -14.05 3.39
N GLU A 58 -14.64 -13.74 2.34
CA GLU A 58 -14.97 -14.65 1.25
C GLU A 58 -13.75 -15.14 0.45
N ASN A 59 -12.63 -14.41 0.51
CA ASN A 59 -11.39 -14.74 -0.20
C ASN A 59 -10.37 -15.47 0.69
N GLU A 60 -10.70 -15.79 1.96
CA GLU A 60 -9.74 -16.34 2.91
C GLU A 60 -9.13 -17.65 2.45
N GLU A 61 -9.96 -18.62 2.05
CA GLU A 61 -9.50 -19.96 1.63
C GLU A 61 -8.52 -19.85 0.46
N LEU A 62 -8.88 -19.07 -0.55
CA LEU A 62 -8.07 -18.85 -1.73
C LEU A 62 -6.73 -18.15 -1.39
N PHE A 63 -6.74 -17.20 -0.46
CA PHE A 63 -5.51 -16.58 0.02
C PHE A 63 -4.63 -17.53 0.81
N ARG A 64 -5.22 -18.36 1.70
CA ARG A 64 -4.47 -19.33 2.51
C ARG A 64 -3.82 -20.41 1.67
N GLU A 65 -4.57 -20.99 0.72
CA GLU A 65 -4.10 -22.08 -0.12
C GLU A 65 -3.14 -21.60 -1.22
N GLY A 66 -3.38 -20.42 -1.78
CA GLY A 66 -2.55 -19.84 -2.83
C GLY A 66 -1.32 -19.10 -2.26
N ILE A 67 -1.51 -17.84 -1.97
CA ILE A 67 -0.43 -16.92 -1.57
C ILE A 67 0.13 -17.32 -0.19
N GLY A 68 -0.75 -17.53 0.78
CA GLY A 68 -0.38 -17.82 2.16
C GLY A 68 0.45 -19.07 2.32
N ALA A 69 0.12 -20.16 1.61
CA ALA A 69 0.85 -21.41 1.67
C ALA A 69 2.31 -21.30 1.21
N ARG A 70 2.59 -20.38 0.27
CA ARG A 70 3.96 -20.09 -0.19
C ARG A 70 4.70 -19.20 0.81
N ILE A 71 4.08 -18.11 1.22
CA ILE A 71 4.68 -17.04 2.02
C ILE A 71 4.93 -17.49 3.46
N SER A 72 4.02 -18.27 4.06
CA SER A 72 4.15 -18.77 5.45
C SER A 72 5.39 -19.65 5.68
N LYS A 73 6.02 -20.15 4.62
CA LYS A 73 7.31 -20.85 4.70
C LYS A 73 8.50 -19.92 4.97
N LYS A 74 8.33 -18.62 4.80
CA LYS A 74 9.39 -17.62 4.87
C LYS A 74 9.19 -16.58 5.96
N VAL A 75 7.94 -16.28 6.30
CA VAL A 75 7.57 -15.21 7.23
C VAL A 75 6.27 -15.57 7.95
N GLU A 76 6.06 -15.05 9.16
CA GLU A 76 4.78 -15.19 9.86
C GLU A 76 3.66 -14.50 9.07
N VAL A 77 2.53 -15.19 8.88
CA VAL A 77 1.38 -14.65 8.13
C VAL A 77 0.15 -14.60 9.02
N ALA A 78 -0.52 -13.47 9.05
CA ALA A 78 -1.84 -13.30 9.65
C ALA A 78 -2.83 -12.69 8.66
N TYR A 79 -4.11 -12.85 8.94
CA TYR A 79 -5.20 -12.31 8.11
C TYR A 79 -6.13 -11.49 8.96
N VAL A 80 -6.56 -10.35 8.43
CA VAL A 80 -7.63 -9.52 8.97
C VAL A 80 -8.66 -9.27 7.87
N TYR A 81 -9.89 -9.01 8.28
CA TYR A 81 -11.00 -8.88 7.33
C TYR A 81 -11.53 -7.46 7.35
N GLN A 82 -11.55 -6.84 6.17
CA GLN A 82 -12.26 -5.59 5.98
C GLN A 82 -13.77 -5.87 5.86
N ASP A 83 -14.47 -5.83 6.98
CA ASP A 83 -15.93 -6.02 7.04
C ASP A 83 -16.64 -4.66 6.93
N LEU A 84 -17.61 -4.57 6.02
CA LEU A 84 -18.42 -3.38 5.81
C LEU A 84 -19.14 -2.91 7.09
N ASN A 85 -19.51 -3.85 7.97
CA ASN A 85 -20.24 -3.59 9.20
C ASN A 85 -19.33 -3.29 10.41
N ALA A 86 -18.03 -3.50 10.30
CA ALA A 86 -17.07 -3.23 11.37
C ALA A 86 -16.77 -1.72 11.45
N LEU A 87 -17.70 -0.95 11.93
CA LEU A 87 -17.61 0.51 12.06
C LEU A 87 -17.37 0.91 13.53
N PRO A 88 -16.75 2.08 13.76
CA PRO A 88 -16.70 2.69 15.08
C PRO A 88 -18.12 2.99 15.63
N ASP A 89 -18.21 3.11 16.95
CA ASP A 89 -19.49 3.46 17.62
C ASP A 89 -20.08 4.75 17.06
N GLY A 90 -21.38 4.76 16.84
CA GLY A 90 -22.13 5.91 16.31
C GLY A 90 -22.19 5.98 14.78
N PHE A 91 -21.56 5.04 14.07
CA PHE A 91 -21.64 4.95 12.60
C PHE A 91 -22.46 3.73 12.17
N SER A 92 -23.16 3.86 11.05
CA SER A 92 -23.91 2.76 10.43
C SER A 92 -23.65 2.71 8.93
N VAL A 93 -23.84 1.53 8.36
CA VAL A 93 -23.73 1.36 6.91
C VAL A 93 -24.94 2.02 6.22
N PRO A 94 -24.73 2.96 5.28
CA PRO A 94 -25.85 3.53 4.51
C PRO A 94 -26.58 2.46 3.71
N ASP A 95 -27.88 2.64 3.54
CA ASP A 95 -28.71 1.74 2.75
C ASP A 95 -28.16 1.56 1.32
N GLY A 96 -28.10 0.30 0.88
CA GLY A 96 -27.64 -0.05 -0.46
C GLY A 96 -26.11 0.02 -0.68
N ARG A 97 -25.31 0.32 0.36
CA ARG A 97 -23.86 0.31 0.22
C ARG A 97 -23.33 -1.13 0.14
N VAL A 98 -22.67 -1.45 -0.96
CA VAL A 98 -22.00 -2.75 -1.20
C VAL A 98 -20.48 -2.62 -1.36
N LYS A 99 -19.99 -1.40 -1.64
CA LYS A 99 -18.54 -1.15 -1.78
C LYS A 99 -17.89 -1.09 -0.41
N PRO A 100 -16.68 -1.68 -0.25
CA PRO A 100 -15.91 -1.52 0.98
C PRO A 100 -15.61 -0.04 1.26
N TRP A 101 -15.29 0.23 2.51
CA TRP A 101 -14.79 1.55 2.92
C TRP A 101 -13.37 1.76 2.36
N GLY A 102 -12.86 3.00 2.45
CA GLY A 102 -11.54 3.34 1.94
C GLY A 102 -10.38 2.69 2.70
N THR A 103 -9.16 3.07 2.31
CA THR A 103 -7.89 2.52 2.82
C THR A 103 -7.71 2.73 4.33
N GLY A 104 -8.14 3.87 4.87
CA GLY A 104 -8.11 4.11 6.32
C GLY A 104 -8.90 3.07 7.12
N HIS A 105 -10.08 2.66 6.64
CA HIS A 105 -10.85 1.59 7.27
C HIS A 105 -10.19 0.21 7.11
N ALA A 106 -9.54 -0.03 5.98
CA ALA A 106 -8.77 -1.25 5.79
C ALA A 106 -7.67 -1.37 6.86
N VAL A 107 -6.89 -0.31 7.07
CA VAL A 107 -5.85 -0.26 8.12
C VAL A 107 -6.47 -0.40 9.53
N LEU A 108 -7.61 0.24 9.78
CA LEU A 108 -8.34 0.12 11.05
C LEU A 108 -8.71 -1.34 11.39
N SER A 109 -8.96 -2.18 10.38
CA SER A 109 -9.25 -3.61 10.56
C SER A 109 -8.08 -4.38 11.19
N CYS A 110 -6.86 -3.82 11.19
CA CYS A 110 -5.69 -4.42 11.83
C CYS A 110 -5.66 -4.23 13.36
N ARG A 111 -6.60 -3.47 13.93
CA ARG A 111 -6.67 -3.22 15.38
C ARG A 111 -6.73 -4.54 16.15
N GLY A 112 -5.85 -4.71 17.15
CA GLY A 112 -5.75 -5.92 17.95
C GLY A 112 -4.91 -7.05 17.34
N VAL A 113 -4.48 -6.93 16.08
CA VAL A 113 -3.57 -7.87 15.40
C VAL A 113 -2.20 -7.25 15.18
N VAL A 114 -2.17 -5.96 14.86
CA VAL A 114 -0.96 -5.13 14.76
C VAL A 114 -0.91 -4.23 15.99
N ASP A 115 0.14 -4.37 16.78
CA ASP A 115 0.31 -3.70 18.08
C ASP A 115 1.68 -3.02 18.24
N GLY A 116 2.40 -2.84 17.13
CA GLY A 116 3.70 -2.20 17.02
C GLY A 116 3.83 -1.37 15.74
N PRO A 117 5.06 -0.91 15.41
CA PRO A 117 5.30 -0.17 14.18
C PRO A 117 4.96 -1.03 12.96
N PHE A 118 4.45 -0.41 11.91
CA PHE A 118 4.06 -1.13 10.71
C PHE A 118 4.19 -0.28 9.44
N ALA A 119 4.46 -0.94 8.31
CA ALA A 119 4.36 -0.37 6.97
C ALA A 119 3.11 -0.90 6.27
N VAL A 120 2.52 -0.09 5.39
CA VAL A 120 1.33 -0.46 4.60
C VAL A 120 1.66 -0.39 3.13
N ILE A 121 1.30 -1.44 2.38
CA ILE A 121 1.42 -1.49 0.92
C ILE A 121 0.12 -1.98 0.26
N ASN A 122 -0.05 -1.68 -1.02
CA ASN A 122 -1.06 -2.32 -1.86
C ASN A 122 -0.55 -3.69 -2.34
N ALA A 123 -1.43 -4.64 -2.52
CA ALA A 123 -1.08 -5.99 -2.98
C ALA A 123 -0.75 -6.06 -4.48
N ASP A 124 -1.18 -5.08 -5.25
CA ASP A 124 -1.07 -5.00 -6.72
C ASP A 124 -0.01 -4.00 -7.22
N ASP A 125 0.73 -3.38 -6.28
CA ASP A 125 1.83 -2.48 -6.60
C ASP A 125 3.19 -3.08 -6.24
N TYR A 126 4.22 -2.76 -7.01
CA TYR A 126 5.61 -3.10 -6.72
C TYR A 126 6.40 -1.85 -6.33
N TYR A 127 7.00 -1.88 -5.14
CA TYR A 127 7.64 -0.71 -4.52
C TYR A 127 9.17 -0.71 -4.66
N GLY A 128 9.77 -1.85 -5.02
CA GLY A 128 11.22 -2.01 -5.09
C GLY A 128 11.89 -2.25 -3.72
N SER A 129 13.00 -2.96 -3.74
CA SER A 129 13.71 -3.40 -2.53
C SER A 129 14.17 -2.24 -1.64
N HIS A 130 14.53 -1.10 -2.24
CA HIS A 130 15.02 0.07 -1.51
C HIS A 130 13.92 0.69 -0.63
N ALA A 131 12.68 0.72 -1.11
CA ALA A 131 11.54 1.24 -0.34
C ALA A 131 11.31 0.44 0.94
N PHE A 132 11.40 -0.89 0.88
CA PHE A 132 11.27 -1.75 2.07
C PHE A 132 12.41 -1.55 3.05
N ALA A 133 13.64 -1.40 2.56
CA ALA A 133 14.80 -1.13 3.41
C ALA A 133 14.66 0.21 4.16
N MET A 134 14.26 1.27 3.46
CA MET A 134 14.01 2.60 4.06
C MET A 134 12.88 2.54 5.09
N ALA A 135 11.76 1.91 4.76
CA ALA A 135 10.62 1.76 5.67
C ALA A 135 11.03 0.98 6.93
N TYR A 136 11.73 -0.13 6.78
CA TYR A 136 12.19 -0.93 7.92
C TYR A 136 13.16 -0.15 8.80
N GLN A 137 14.14 0.54 8.22
CA GLN A 137 15.10 1.38 8.94
C GLN A 137 14.38 2.46 9.74
N TYR A 138 13.43 3.16 9.13
CA TYR A 138 12.63 4.19 9.81
C TYR A 138 11.85 3.60 11.00
N LEU A 139 11.13 2.50 10.79
CA LEU A 139 10.29 1.86 11.81
C LEU A 139 11.10 1.23 12.96
N THR A 140 12.39 1.00 12.77
CA THR A 140 13.30 0.47 13.80
C THR A 140 14.18 1.56 14.44
N SER A 141 14.17 2.78 13.91
CA SER A 141 14.91 3.90 14.50
C SER A 141 14.44 4.21 15.91
N GLU A 142 15.27 4.92 16.69
CA GLU A 142 14.98 5.17 18.11
C GLU A 142 13.96 6.29 18.34
N ASP A 143 13.68 7.10 17.33
CA ASP A 143 12.83 8.27 17.42
C ASP A 143 11.32 7.94 17.37
N GLU A 144 10.87 7.01 18.20
CA GLU A 144 9.46 6.59 18.24
C GLU A 144 8.49 7.58 18.87
N GLN A 145 8.99 8.60 19.58
CA GLN A 145 8.15 9.64 20.16
C GLN A 145 8.85 10.99 20.00
N SER A 146 8.27 11.85 19.18
CA SER A 146 8.69 13.23 19.22
C SER A 146 8.38 13.82 20.59
N GLU A 147 9.26 14.66 21.10
CA GLU A 147 9.05 15.44 22.34
C GLU A 147 7.80 16.33 22.27
N ASP A 148 7.26 16.55 21.07
CA ASP A 148 6.08 17.39 20.81
C ASP A 148 4.74 16.61 20.89
N GLY A 149 4.76 15.29 21.18
CA GLY A 149 3.57 14.45 21.33
C GLY A 149 2.82 14.14 20.03
N LYS A 150 3.42 14.38 18.86
CA LYS A 150 2.83 14.05 17.56
C LYS A 150 3.16 12.62 17.14
N TYR A 151 2.31 12.06 16.30
CA TYR A 151 2.61 10.79 15.61
C TYR A 151 3.47 11.07 14.40
N HIS A 152 4.51 10.27 14.22
CA HIS A 152 5.40 10.34 13.08
C HIS A 152 5.03 9.28 12.05
N TYR A 153 4.91 9.71 10.80
CA TYR A 153 4.64 8.88 9.65
C TYR A 153 5.74 9.08 8.61
N MET A 154 6.02 8.05 7.85
CA MET A 154 6.95 8.09 6.75
C MET A 154 6.28 7.59 5.48
N MET A 155 6.58 8.22 4.37
CA MET A 155 6.14 7.80 3.04
C MET A 155 7.34 7.78 2.10
N VAL A 156 7.47 6.73 1.29
CA VAL A 156 8.51 6.68 0.25
C VAL A 156 8.01 7.41 -0.98
N GLY A 157 8.66 8.52 -1.34
CA GLY A 157 8.42 9.26 -2.57
C GLY A 157 9.18 8.66 -3.75
N TYR A 158 8.59 8.73 -4.94
CA TYR A 158 9.19 8.29 -6.20
C TYR A 158 9.28 9.45 -7.17
N GLN A 159 10.37 9.53 -7.92
CA GLN A 159 10.47 10.47 -9.02
C GLN A 159 9.37 10.15 -10.04
N ILE A 160 8.62 11.16 -10.45
CA ILE A 160 7.42 10.97 -11.29
C ILE A 160 7.73 10.25 -12.60
N GLU A 161 8.85 10.57 -13.25
CA GLU A 161 9.30 9.96 -14.48
C GLU A 161 9.49 8.44 -14.40
N ASN A 162 9.82 7.92 -13.21
CA ASN A 162 10.00 6.48 -12.95
C ASN A 162 8.66 5.76 -12.69
N THR A 163 7.55 6.47 -12.66
CA THR A 163 6.21 5.93 -12.39
C THR A 163 5.27 6.03 -13.59
N LEU A 164 5.76 6.54 -14.72
CA LEU A 164 4.99 6.68 -15.94
C LEU A 164 4.92 5.36 -16.73
N THR A 165 4.01 5.31 -17.69
CA THR A 165 3.87 4.22 -18.65
C THR A 165 3.92 4.74 -20.08
N GLU A 166 4.40 3.93 -21.00
CA GLU A 166 4.33 4.22 -22.45
C GLU A 166 2.94 3.90 -23.04
N ASN A 167 2.09 3.21 -22.29
CA ASN A 167 0.79 2.71 -22.73
C ASN A 167 -0.38 3.49 -22.13
N GLY A 168 -0.36 4.81 -22.27
CA GLY A 168 -1.45 5.68 -21.81
C GLY A 168 -1.03 6.61 -20.68
N TYR A 169 -1.94 6.86 -19.74
CA TYR A 169 -1.73 7.80 -18.64
C TYR A 169 -1.79 7.10 -17.27
N VAL A 170 -1.27 7.78 -16.27
CA VAL A 170 -1.34 7.33 -14.86
C VAL A 170 -1.99 8.41 -13.99
N SER A 171 -2.45 8.03 -12.80
CA SER A 171 -2.87 8.94 -11.74
C SER A 171 -1.92 8.80 -10.56
N ARG A 172 -1.46 9.94 -10.01
CA ARG A 172 -0.52 9.98 -8.88
C ARG A 172 -0.86 11.11 -7.93
N GLY A 173 -0.55 10.91 -6.66
CA GLY A 173 -0.45 11.99 -5.68
C GLY A 173 0.89 12.70 -5.84
N ILE A 174 0.87 13.94 -6.32
CA ILE A 174 2.07 14.78 -6.42
C ILE A 174 2.32 15.40 -5.07
N CYS A 175 3.48 15.09 -4.49
CA CYS A 175 3.87 15.52 -3.16
C CYS A 175 4.74 16.78 -3.24
N GLU A 176 4.46 17.75 -2.38
CA GLU A 176 5.32 18.90 -2.13
C GLU A 176 5.95 18.76 -0.75
N THR A 177 7.29 18.89 -0.69
CA THR A 177 8.04 18.78 0.55
C THR A 177 8.79 20.07 0.85
N ASP A 178 9.11 20.31 2.13
CA ASP A 178 10.04 21.36 2.51
C ASP A 178 11.51 20.92 2.35
N THR A 179 12.43 21.77 2.80
CA THR A 179 13.88 21.53 2.69
C THR A 179 14.39 20.36 3.54
N ASP A 180 13.60 19.90 4.49
CA ASP A 180 13.90 18.80 5.41
C ASP A 180 13.11 17.52 5.05
N ASP A 181 12.54 17.48 3.83
CA ASP A 181 11.73 16.39 3.27
C ASP A 181 10.41 16.12 4.02
N TYR A 182 9.91 17.08 4.81
CA TYR A 182 8.57 16.97 5.39
C TYR A 182 7.49 17.30 4.36
N LEU A 183 6.50 16.42 4.26
CA LEU A 183 5.35 16.61 3.38
C LEU A 183 4.56 17.86 3.78
N GLN A 184 4.40 18.80 2.86
CA GLN A 184 3.63 20.02 3.03
C GLN A 184 2.26 19.92 2.37
N ASP A 185 2.20 19.32 1.18
CA ASP A 185 0.97 19.15 0.42
C ASP A 185 1.03 17.89 -0.44
N ILE A 186 -0.15 17.36 -0.81
CA ILE A 186 -0.30 16.26 -1.75
C ILE A 186 -1.52 16.52 -2.65
N ASN A 187 -1.27 16.61 -3.94
CA ASN A 187 -2.30 16.87 -4.95
C ASN A 187 -2.47 15.65 -5.85
N GLU A 188 -3.66 15.04 -5.85
CA GLU A 188 -3.96 13.97 -6.82
C GLU A 188 -4.09 14.57 -8.20
N ARG A 189 -3.26 14.07 -9.14
CA ARG A 189 -3.33 14.41 -10.56
C ARG A 189 -3.71 13.18 -11.36
N THR A 190 -4.69 13.33 -12.21
CA THR A 190 -5.14 12.32 -13.15
C THR A 190 -4.57 12.62 -14.53
N HIS A 191 -4.54 11.60 -15.41
CA HIS A 191 -4.07 11.78 -16.79
C HIS A 191 -2.65 12.35 -16.92
N ILE A 192 -1.71 11.82 -16.11
CA ILE A 192 -0.29 12.14 -16.21
C ILE A 192 0.32 11.24 -17.29
N GLU A 193 0.98 11.84 -18.27
CA GLU A 193 1.61 11.13 -19.39
C GLU A 193 2.94 11.76 -19.79
N LYS A 194 3.81 10.96 -20.40
CA LYS A 194 5.03 11.46 -21.01
C LYS A 194 4.72 12.01 -22.41
N ARG A 195 5.18 13.21 -22.68
CA ARG A 195 5.05 13.88 -23.99
C ARG A 195 6.42 14.38 -24.46
N GLY A 196 7.08 13.58 -25.27
CA GLY A 196 8.47 13.83 -25.62
C GLY A 196 9.38 13.67 -24.40
N GLU A 197 10.09 14.73 -24.04
CA GLU A 197 10.97 14.75 -22.85
C GLU A 197 10.28 15.33 -21.60
N GLU A 198 9.04 15.78 -21.71
CA GLU A 198 8.30 16.43 -20.63
C GLU A 198 7.24 15.50 -20.04
N THR A 199 6.99 15.67 -18.74
CA THR A 199 5.85 15.06 -18.04
C THR A 199 4.75 16.11 -17.92
N ALA A 200 3.54 15.77 -18.37
CA ALA A 200 2.40 16.68 -18.34
C ALA A 200 1.16 15.97 -17.78
N TYR A 201 0.30 16.71 -17.10
CA TYR A 201 -1.03 16.23 -16.73
C TYR A 201 -2.13 17.08 -17.36
N THR A 202 -3.32 16.51 -17.49
CA THR A 202 -4.50 17.22 -17.97
C THR A 202 -5.45 17.44 -16.80
N GLU A 203 -5.86 18.68 -16.55
CA GLU A 203 -6.86 18.99 -15.53
C GLU A 203 -8.27 18.56 -15.96
N ASP A 204 -9.19 18.38 -15.00
CA ASP A 204 -10.56 17.91 -15.27
C ASP A 204 -11.37 18.83 -16.18
N ASP A 205 -10.98 20.12 -16.32
CA ASP A 205 -11.57 21.08 -17.26
C ASP A 205 -10.97 21.04 -18.67
N GLY A 206 -10.08 20.07 -18.94
CA GLY A 206 -9.37 19.93 -20.22
C GLY A 206 -8.22 20.90 -20.43
N LYS A 207 -7.90 21.75 -19.44
CA LYS A 207 -6.73 22.62 -19.48
C LYS A 207 -5.48 21.84 -19.11
N ARG A 208 -4.41 22.12 -19.84
CA ARG A 208 -3.07 21.58 -19.58
C ARG A 208 -2.39 22.38 -18.48
N SER A 209 -1.72 21.68 -17.57
CA SER A 209 -0.60 22.22 -16.84
C SER A 209 0.69 21.55 -17.33
N GLU A 210 1.76 22.30 -17.37
CA GLU A 210 3.11 21.81 -17.62
C GLU A 210 3.85 21.86 -16.28
N GLU A 211 4.00 20.74 -15.60
CA GLU A 211 4.90 20.65 -14.45
C GLU A 211 6.26 20.16 -14.92
N ARG A 212 7.22 21.08 -14.91
CA ARG A 212 8.63 20.77 -15.05
C ARG A 212 9.20 20.48 -13.66
N ARG A 213 9.35 19.21 -13.33
CA ARG A 213 10.27 18.77 -12.28
C ARG A 213 10.77 17.37 -12.54
#